data_0a42a18194e686518753888d624729f0
#
_entry.id   0a42a18194e686518753888d624729f0
#
_cell.length_a   1.000
_cell.length_b   1.000
_cell.length_c   1.000
_cell.angle_alpha   90.00
_cell.angle_beta   90.00
_cell.angle_gamma   90.00
#
_symmetry.space_group_name_H-M   'P 1'
#
loop_
_entity.id
_entity.type
_entity.pdbx_description
1 polymer ?
#
loop_
_entity_poly.entity_id
_entity_poly.type
_entity_poly.pdbx_seq_one_letter_code
_entity_poly.pdbx_strand_id
1 'polypeptide(L)'
;MNLDDLSHFSQIDTQDYLAEIDGLPDQLQRAWELGQQHALPGWSGFQRVVITGMGGSAIGADLLSAYATPNCPLPVVVHRNYGLPAWARGPETLLITSSHSGNTEETLTALQTGLERGCRILALCTGGKLAAAARQAGFPVWTFDHPGQPRAAVGYSFGLLLAAFSRLGLLPDPGAELANALEAMRQLQGSLRADIPVVRNPAKRLAGQLL
;
A
#
# COMPACT_ATOMS: atom_id res chain seq x y z
N MET A 1 -27.34 17.01 11.68
CA MET A 1 -27.10 15.54 11.88
C MET A 1 -26.59 15.33 13.30
N ASN A 2 -27.08 14.33 14.04
CA ASN A 2 -26.54 14.00 15.36
C ASN A 2 -25.42 12.95 15.18
N LEU A 3 -24.16 13.38 15.30
CA LEU A 3 -22.99 12.50 15.12
C LEU A 3 -22.74 11.59 16.34
N ASP A 4 -23.53 11.70 17.40
CA ASP A 4 -23.47 10.79 18.55
C ASP A 4 -24.54 9.68 18.49
N ASP A 5 -25.43 9.75 17.49
CA ASP A 5 -26.40 8.69 17.24
C ASP A 5 -25.80 7.61 16.32
N LEU A 6 -25.25 6.58 16.95
CA LEU A 6 -24.59 5.46 16.23
C LEU A 6 -25.54 4.68 15.33
N SER A 7 -26.86 4.72 15.58
CA SER A 7 -27.83 4.04 14.73
C SER A 7 -27.89 4.58 13.30
N HIS A 8 -27.53 5.86 13.12
CA HIS A 8 -27.42 6.47 11.80
C HIS A 8 -26.19 6.00 11.01
N PHE A 9 -25.11 5.64 11.69
CA PHE A 9 -23.89 5.21 10.97
C PHE A 9 -24.12 3.96 10.12
N SER A 10 -24.75 2.94 10.66
CA SER A 10 -25.06 1.71 9.93
C SER A 10 -26.03 1.92 8.76
N GLN A 11 -26.87 2.97 8.81
CA GLN A 11 -27.79 3.32 7.72
C GLN A 11 -27.08 4.03 6.55
N ILE A 12 -26.01 4.77 6.84
CA ILE A 12 -25.23 5.53 5.85
C ILE A 12 -24.04 4.70 5.38
N ASP A 13 -23.31 4.12 6.31
CA ASP A 13 -22.13 3.28 6.05
C ASP A 13 -22.53 1.81 5.89
N THR A 14 -23.24 1.53 4.81
CA THR A 14 -23.75 0.18 4.51
C THR A 14 -22.65 -0.84 4.16
N GLN A 15 -21.42 -0.39 3.95
CA GLN A 15 -20.25 -1.20 3.64
C GLN A 15 -19.26 -1.29 4.81
N ASP A 16 -19.65 -0.78 5.98
CA ASP A 16 -18.83 -0.77 7.19
C ASP A 16 -17.42 -0.16 6.98
N TYR A 17 -17.38 0.98 6.27
CA TYR A 17 -16.12 1.66 5.98
C TYR A 17 -15.42 2.20 7.24
N LEU A 18 -16.19 2.46 8.30
CA LEU A 18 -15.63 2.81 9.62
C LEU A 18 -14.77 1.69 10.19
N ALA A 19 -15.17 0.41 10.04
CA ALA A 19 -14.34 -0.72 10.46
C ALA A 19 -13.04 -0.81 9.67
N GLU A 20 -13.06 -0.46 8.38
CA GLU A 20 -11.84 -0.37 7.56
C GLU A 20 -10.89 0.72 8.07
N ILE A 21 -11.44 1.88 8.47
CA ILE A 21 -10.63 2.98 9.05
C ILE A 21 -10.05 2.56 10.40
N ASP A 22 -10.87 1.97 11.26
CA ASP A 22 -10.44 1.48 12.58
C ASP A 22 -9.43 0.33 12.46
N GLY A 23 -9.52 -0.49 11.41
CA GLY A 23 -8.62 -1.59 11.11
C GLY A 23 -7.25 -1.17 10.53
N LEU A 24 -7.01 0.09 10.22
CA LEU A 24 -5.79 0.54 9.52
C LEU A 24 -4.48 0.15 10.23
N PRO A 25 -4.32 0.28 11.57
CA PRO A 25 -3.11 -0.18 12.25
C PRO A 25 -2.88 -1.70 12.10
N ASP A 26 -3.95 -2.48 12.16
CA ASP A 26 -3.86 -3.93 12.04
C ASP A 26 -3.58 -4.36 10.59
N GLN A 27 -4.12 -3.65 9.60
CA GLN A 27 -3.74 -3.83 8.19
C GLN A 27 -2.24 -3.61 7.99
N LEU A 28 -1.71 -2.51 8.53
CA LEU A 28 -0.30 -2.16 8.38
C LEU A 28 0.60 -3.21 9.04
N GLN A 29 0.27 -3.63 10.26
CA GLN A 29 0.99 -4.69 10.95
C GLN A 29 0.97 -5.99 10.16
N ARG A 30 -0.22 -6.43 9.73
CA ARG A 30 -0.39 -7.67 8.95
C ARG A 30 0.37 -7.62 7.62
N ALA A 31 0.34 -6.47 6.94
CA ALA A 31 1.08 -6.28 5.68
C ALA A 31 2.59 -6.44 5.87
N TRP A 32 3.13 -5.86 6.94
CA TRP A 32 4.53 -6.02 7.30
C TRP A 32 4.88 -7.49 7.55
N GLU A 33 4.09 -8.19 8.37
CA GLU A 33 4.28 -9.60 8.71
C GLU A 33 4.20 -10.49 7.47
N LEU A 34 3.21 -10.28 6.60
CA LEU A 34 3.09 -10.99 5.32
C LEU A 34 4.30 -10.74 4.43
N GLY A 35 4.74 -9.49 4.34
CA GLY A 35 5.91 -9.12 3.55
C GLY A 35 7.20 -9.79 4.04
N GLN A 36 7.33 -10.09 5.34
CA GLN A 36 8.46 -10.87 5.87
C GLN A 36 8.40 -12.35 5.47
N GLN A 37 7.22 -12.90 5.23
CA GLN A 37 7.01 -14.33 4.96
C GLN A 37 7.04 -14.67 3.46
N HIS A 38 6.58 -13.75 2.61
CA HIS A 38 6.53 -13.98 1.17
C HIS A 38 7.92 -14.24 0.56
N ALA A 39 7.97 -15.12 -0.43
CA ALA A 39 9.21 -15.39 -1.16
C ALA A 39 9.69 -14.11 -1.88
N LEU A 40 10.98 -13.82 -1.73
CA LEU A 40 11.65 -12.71 -2.39
C LEU A 40 13.04 -13.17 -2.80
N PRO A 41 13.41 -13.10 -4.09
CA PRO A 41 14.76 -13.43 -4.53
C PRO A 41 15.81 -12.50 -3.91
N GLY A 42 17.03 -13.00 -3.70
CA GLY A 42 18.15 -12.22 -3.20
C GLY A 42 18.72 -11.24 -4.25
N TRP A 43 17.88 -10.36 -4.73
CA TRP A 43 18.26 -9.35 -5.72
C TRP A 43 19.09 -8.23 -5.10
N SER A 44 20.07 -7.76 -5.86
CA SER A 44 20.92 -6.62 -5.51
C SER A 44 21.37 -5.89 -6.78
N GLY A 45 22.06 -4.75 -6.62
CA GLY A 45 22.59 -4.00 -7.76
C GLY A 45 21.57 -3.17 -8.50
N PHE A 46 20.46 -2.80 -7.85
CA PHE A 46 19.51 -1.84 -8.40
C PHE A 46 20.11 -0.44 -8.48
N GLN A 47 19.73 0.30 -9.49
CA GLN A 47 20.07 1.72 -9.68
C GLN A 47 18.84 2.62 -9.61
N ARG A 48 17.64 2.03 -9.73
CA ARG A 48 16.37 2.76 -9.70
C ARG A 48 15.21 1.86 -9.34
N VAL A 49 14.18 2.45 -8.76
CA VAL A 49 12.93 1.78 -8.44
C VAL A 49 11.77 2.51 -9.12
N VAL A 50 10.93 1.77 -9.82
CA VAL A 50 9.64 2.25 -10.35
C VAL A 50 8.53 1.47 -9.67
N ILE A 51 7.59 2.17 -9.05
CA ILE A 51 6.39 1.57 -8.47
C ILE A 51 5.21 2.03 -9.31
N THR A 52 4.54 1.08 -9.97
CA THR A 52 3.35 1.39 -10.77
C THR A 52 2.09 1.05 -9.99
N GLY A 53 1.10 1.93 -10.08
CA GLY A 53 -0.19 1.72 -9.42
C GLY A 53 -1.12 2.90 -9.65
N MET A 54 -2.40 2.69 -9.35
CA MET A 54 -3.44 3.72 -9.43
C MET A 54 -4.19 3.84 -8.11
N GLY A 55 -4.84 4.98 -7.85
CA GLY A 55 -5.66 5.19 -6.66
C GLY A 55 -4.96 4.83 -5.35
N GLY A 56 -5.60 4.00 -4.53
CA GLY A 56 -5.07 3.55 -3.22
C GLY A 56 -3.73 2.82 -3.30
N SER A 57 -3.48 2.04 -4.37
CA SER A 57 -2.20 1.37 -4.59
C SER A 57 -1.06 2.38 -4.85
N ALA A 58 -1.36 3.46 -5.57
CA ALA A 58 -0.38 4.52 -5.81
C ALA A 58 -0.13 5.39 -4.58
N ILE A 59 -1.14 5.64 -3.74
CA ILE A 59 -0.99 6.38 -2.47
C ILE A 59 -0.06 5.64 -1.52
N GLY A 60 -0.18 4.31 -1.39
CA GLY A 60 0.78 3.52 -0.61
C GLY A 60 2.21 3.65 -1.12
N ALA A 61 2.39 3.76 -2.45
CA ALA A 61 3.70 4.01 -3.05
C ALA A 61 4.22 5.43 -2.78
N ASP A 62 3.36 6.46 -2.78
CA ASP A 62 3.76 7.83 -2.41
C ASP A 62 4.19 7.91 -0.95
N LEU A 63 3.45 7.27 -0.05
CA LEU A 63 3.83 7.19 1.37
C LEU A 63 5.20 6.53 1.53
N LEU A 64 5.44 5.41 0.83
CA LEU A 64 6.75 4.79 0.85
C LEU A 64 7.82 5.69 0.26
N SER A 65 7.58 6.33 -0.88
CA SER A 65 8.55 7.23 -1.52
C SER A 65 8.92 8.40 -0.60
N ALA A 66 7.94 8.99 0.08
CA ALA A 66 8.18 10.05 1.06
C ALA A 66 9.00 9.56 2.25
N TYR A 67 8.65 8.41 2.82
CA TYR A 67 9.38 7.77 3.92
C TYR A 67 10.81 7.37 3.52
N ALA A 68 10.98 6.87 2.30
CA ALA A 68 12.27 6.40 1.80
C ALA A 68 13.24 7.53 1.42
N THR A 69 12.74 8.72 1.09
CA THR A 69 13.56 9.83 0.58
C THR A 69 14.83 10.13 1.38
N PRO A 70 14.82 10.18 2.74
CA PRO A 70 16.05 10.47 3.49
C PRO A 70 17.03 9.30 3.57
N ASN A 71 16.61 8.07 3.33
CA ASN A 71 17.39 6.86 3.64
C ASN A 71 17.66 5.95 2.45
N CYS A 72 16.87 6.03 1.38
CA CYS A 72 17.07 5.24 0.16
C CYS A 72 18.06 5.94 -0.78
N PRO A 73 19.18 5.30 -1.13
CA PRO A 73 20.17 5.91 -2.01
C PRO A 73 19.77 5.92 -3.49
N LEU A 74 18.64 5.32 -3.83
CA LEU A 74 18.16 5.18 -5.21
C LEU A 74 16.96 6.09 -5.48
N PRO A 75 16.82 6.58 -6.72
CA PRO A 75 15.58 7.24 -7.12
C PRO A 75 14.41 6.27 -7.08
N VAL A 76 13.33 6.67 -6.40
CA VAL A 76 12.06 5.97 -6.33
C VAL A 76 11.00 6.78 -7.07
N VAL A 77 10.44 6.23 -8.14
CA VAL A 77 9.45 6.92 -8.98
C VAL A 77 8.11 6.20 -8.91
N VAL A 78 7.08 6.91 -8.51
CA VAL A 78 5.69 6.43 -8.56
C VAL A 78 5.08 6.79 -9.91
N HIS A 79 4.78 5.75 -10.71
CA HIS A 79 4.30 5.89 -12.08
C HIS A 79 2.81 5.57 -12.19
N ARG A 80 2.03 6.56 -12.62
CA ARG A 80 0.56 6.49 -12.74
C ARG A 80 0.09 6.63 -14.18
N ASN A 81 0.68 5.85 -15.07
CA ASN A 81 0.35 5.94 -16.49
C ASN A 81 0.54 4.57 -17.15
N TYR A 82 0.12 4.48 -18.41
CA TYR A 82 0.37 3.31 -19.25
C TYR A 82 1.88 3.16 -19.56
N GLY A 83 2.32 1.91 -19.71
CA GLY A 83 3.71 1.59 -20.01
C GLY A 83 4.68 1.98 -18.90
N LEU A 84 5.92 2.28 -19.29
CA LEU A 84 7.00 2.71 -18.39
C LEU A 84 7.79 3.87 -18.99
N PRO A 85 8.41 4.74 -18.18
CA PRO A 85 9.35 5.72 -18.66
C PRO A 85 10.47 5.09 -19.51
N ALA A 86 10.97 5.79 -20.53
CA ALA A 86 11.94 5.25 -21.49
C ALA A 86 13.22 4.71 -20.83
N TRP A 87 13.65 5.30 -19.71
CA TRP A 87 14.84 4.91 -18.95
C TRP A 87 14.63 3.66 -18.08
N ALA A 88 13.39 3.28 -17.78
CA ALA A 88 13.07 2.09 -16.97
C ALA A 88 13.24 0.82 -17.81
N ARG A 89 14.42 0.21 -17.70
CA ARG A 89 14.83 -1.01 -18.43
C ARG A 89 15.99 -1.70 -17.74
N GLY A 90 16.19 -2.96 -18.08
CA GLY A 90 17.29 -3.78 -17.59
C GLY A 90 17.16 -4.25 -16.15
N PRO A 91 18.01 -5.20 -15.74
CA PRO A 91 17.96 -5.82 -14.41
C PRO A 91 18.32 -4.86 -13.27
N GLU A 92 18.90 -3.69 -13.55
CA GLU A 92 19.16 -2.65 -12.57
C GLU A 92 17.90 -1.84 -12.21
N THR A 93 16.78 -2.06 -12.91
CA THR A 93 15.48 -1.47 -12.60
C THR A 93 14.64 -2.45 -11.80
N LEU A 94 14.33 -2.10 -10.56
CA LEU A 94 13.27 -2.77 -9.81
C LEU A 94 11.93 -2.15 -10.22
N LEU A 95 11.07 -2.97 -10.80
CA LEU A 95 9.70 -2.62 -11.10
C LEU A 95 8.77 -3.29 -10.09
N ILE A 96 8.08 -2.50 -9.28
CA ILE A 96 7.03 -3.02 -8.39
C ILE A 96 5.68 -2.66 -9.00
N THR A 97 4.91 -3.69 -9.38
CA THR A 97 3.56 -3.52 -9.93
C THR A 97 2.55 -3.70 -8.81
N SER A 98 1.91 -2.60 -8.37
CA SER A 98 0.94 -2.59 -7.27
C SER A 98 -0.48 -2.34 -7.79
N SER A 99 -1.36 -3.31 -7.63
CA SER A 99 -2.76 -3.20 -8.02
C SER A 99 -3.63 -4.02 -7.08
N HIS A 100 -4.50 -3.37 -6.31
CA HIS A 100 -5.38 -4.07 -5.38
C HIS A 100 -6.15 -5.19 -6.08
N SER A 101 -6.90 -4.91 -7.13
CA SER A 101 -7.66 -5.93 -7.89
C SER A 101 -6.80 -6.84 -8.76
N GLY A 102 -5.56 -6.44 -9.07
CA GLY A 102 -4.71 -7.08 -10.06
C GLY A 102 -5.20 -6.96 -11.52
N ASN A 103 -6.16 -6.07 -11.78
CA ASN A 103 -6.78 -5.91 -13.11
C ASN A 103 -6.65 -4.49 -13.69
N THR A 104 -5.93 -3.60 -13.02
CA THR A 104 -5.74 -2.20 -13.45
C THR A 104 -4.94 -2.17 -14.76
N GLU A 105 -5.51 -1.57 -15.80
CA GLU A 105 -4.92 -1.60 -17.17
C GLU A 105 -3.55 -0.93 -17.21
N GLU A 106 -3.38 0.21 -16.57
CA GLU A 106 -2.11 0.94 -16.50
C GLU A 106 -1.03 0.07 -15.86
N THR A 107 -1.36 -0.63 -14.76
CA THR A 107 -0.42 -1.54 -14.10
C THR A 107 -0.07 -2.75 -14.96
N LEU A 108 -1.05 -3.30 -15.69
CA LEU A 108 -0.82 -4.44 -16.57
C LEU A 108 0.02 -4.06 -17.79
N THR A 109 -0.18 -2.87 -18.38
CA THR A 109 0.65 -2.39 -19.48
C THR A 109 2.07 -2.06 -19.04
N ALA A 110 2.23 -1.53 -17.82
CA ALA A 110 3.54 -1.32 -17.21
C ALA A 110 4.27 -2.64 -16.95
N LEU A 111 3.54 -3.66 -16.45
CA LEU A 111 4.07 -5.02 -16.31
C LEU A 111 4.60 -5.57 -17.64
N GLN A 112 3.77 -5.52 -18.69
CA GLN A 112 4.14 -6.02 -20.01
C GLN A 112 5.42 -5.32 -20.52
N THR A 113 5.45 -3.99 -20.42
CA THR A 113 6.62 -3.19 -20.80
C THR A 113 7.86 -3.56 -19.97
N GLY A 114 7.69 -3.83 -18.68
CA GLY A 114 8.78 -4.24 -17.78
C GLY A 114 9.37 -5.61 -18.14
N LEU A 115 8.51 -6.57 -18.50
CA LEU A 115 8.91 -7.89 -18.99
C LEU A 115 9.72 -7.78 -20.30
N GLU A 116 9.20 -7.04 -21.27
CA GLU A 116 9.87 -6.81 -22.56
C GLU A 116 11.24 -6.12 -22.40
N ARG A 117 11.38 -5.27 -21.41
CA ARG A 117 12.61 -4.52 -21.15
C ARG A 117 13.56 -5.19 -20.15
N GLY A 118 13.23 -6.39 -19.66
CA GLY A 118 14.08 -7.16 -18.77
C GLY A 118 14.26 -6.57 -17.37
N CYS A 119 13.25 -5.85 -16.84
CA CYS A 119 13.23 -5.36 -15.47
C CYS A 119 13.11 -6.53 -14.48
N ARG A 120 13.62 -6.38 -13.26
CA ARG A 120 13.29 -7.26 -12.14
C ARG A 120 11.95 -6.84 -11.55
N ILE A 121 11.00 -7.78 -11.49
CA ILE A 121 9.59 -7.46 -11.22
C ILE A 121 9.13 -8.12 -9.92
N LEU A 122 8.49 -7.33 -9.06
CA LEU A 122 7.70 -7.77 -7.91
C LEU A 122 6.25 -7.30 -8.10
N ALA A 123 5.28 -8.22 -7.99
CA ALA A 123 3.86 -7.85 -8.04
C ALA A 123 3.24 -7.87 -6.65
N LEU A 124 2.37 -6.87 -6.36
CA LEU A 124 1.56 -6.77 -5.14
C LEU A 124 0.08 -6.66 -5.53
N CYS A 125 -0.75 -7.62 -5.12
CA CYS A 125 -2.17 -7.62 -5.48
C CYS A 125 -3.00 -8.56 -4.59
N THR A 126 -4.33 -8.49 -4.67
CA THR A 126 -5.21 -9.51 -4.07
C THR A 126 -5.39 -10.73 -5.00
N GLY A 127 -5.04 -10.62 -6.28
CA GLY A 127 -5.23 -11.68 -7.27
C GLY A 127 -5.23 -11.16 -8.71
N GLY A 128 -6.25 -11.55 -9.47
CA GLY A 128 -6.52 -11.05 -10.81
C GLY A 128 -5.49 -11.44 -11.87
N LYS A 129 -5.51 -10.70 -12.99
CA LYS A 129 -4.61 -10.93 -14.15
C LYS A 129 -3.13 -10.74 -13.77
N LEU A 130 -2.83 -9.84 -12.84
CA LEU A 130 -1.46 -9.58 -12.37
C LEU A 130 -0.87 -10.82 -11.69
N ALA A 131 -1.62 -11.46 -10.78
CA ALA A 131 -1.19 -12.69 -10.13
C ALA A 131 -1.06 -13.86 -11.13
N ALA A 132 -1.96 -13.95 -12.11
CA ALA A 132 -1.88 -14.97 -13.15
C ALA A 132 -0.63 -14.79 -14.02
N ALA A 133 -0.34 -13.57 -14.46
CA ALA A 133 0.85 -13.24 -15.24
C ALA A 133 2.15 -13.52 -14.47
N ALA A 134 2.19 -13.21 -13.18
CA ALA A 134 3.34 -13.50 -12.32
C ALA A 134 3.63 -15.00 -12.25
N ARG A 135 2.61 -15.81 -12.02
CA ARG A 135 2.76 -17.27 -11.97
C ARG A 135 3.22 -17.85 -13.32
N GLN A 136 2.67 -17.34 -14.41
CA GLN A 136 3.02 -17.79 -15.78
C GLN A 136 4.46 -17.42 -16.15
N ALA A 137 4.89 -16.20 -15.81
CA ALA A 137 6.23 -15.70 -16.16
C ALA A 137 7.30 -16.00 -15.10
N GLY A 138 6.91 -16.54 -13.93
CA GLY A 138 7.84 -16.99 -12.89
C GLY A 138 8.49 -15.86 -12.08
N PHE A 139 7.89 -14.67 -12.01
CA PHE A 139 8.37 -13.61 -11.13
C PHE A 139 7.61 -13.57 -9.79
N PRO A 140 8.19 -13.01 -8.70
CA PRO A 140 7.56 -12.99 -7.39
C PRO A 140 6.27 -12.19 -7.38
N VAL A 141 5.23 -12.77 -6.74
CA VAL A 141 3.97 -12.11 -6.46
C VAL A 141 3.64 -12.26 -4.97
N TRP A 142 3.39 -11.14 -4.32
CA TRP A 142 2.92 -11.08 -2.96
C TRP A 142 1.42 -10.80 -2.96
N THR A 143 0.67 -11.76 -2.49
CA THR A 143 -0.78 -11.62 -2.41
C THR A 143 -1.22 -11.38 -0.97
N PHE A 144 -2.27 -10.59 -0.83
CA PHE A 144 -2.94 -10.31 0.43
C PHE A 144 -4.46 -10.44 0.27
N ASP A 145 -5.15 -10.75 1.34
CA ASP A 145 -6.61 -10.83 1.35
C ASP A 145 -7.19 -9.53 1.91
N HIS A 146 -8.01 -8.86 1.10
CA HIS A 146 -8.72 -7.65 1.47
C HIS A 146 -9.96 -7.50 0.59
N PRO A 147 -11.16 -7.85 1.10
CA PRO A 147 -12.40 -7.80 0.31
C PRO A 147 -12.97 -6.38 0.18
N GLY A 148 -12.46 -5.42 0.96
CA GLY A 148 -12.96 -4.04 1.02
C GLY A 148 -12.55 -3.18 -0.18
N GLN A 149 -12.81 -1.89 -0.06
CA GLN A 149 -12.51 -0.93 -1.12
C GLN A 149 -11.00 -0.69 -1.27
N PRO A 150 -10.45 -0.58 -2.50
CA PRO A 150 -9.01 -0.35 -2.71
C PRO A 150 -8.44 0.85 -1.95
N ARG A 151 -9.24 1.92 -1.77
CA ARG A 151 -8.84 3.11 -1.01
C ARG A 151 -8.71 2.86 0.49
N ALA A 152 -9.35 1.82 1.02
CA ALA A 152 -9.23 1.40 2.42
C ALA A 152 -8.04 0.47 2.68
N ALA A 153 -7.39 -0.06 1.63
CA ALA A 153 -6.26 -0.98 1.71
C ALA A 153 -4.89 -0.28 1.77
N VAL A 154 -4.82 0.97 2.22
CA VAL A 154 -3.56 1.74 2.26
C VAL A 154 -2.54 1.10 3.20
N GLY A 155 -2.98 0.51 4.31
CA GLY A 155 -2.12 -0.24 5.22
C GLY A 155 -1.41 -1.40 4.52
N TYR A 156 -2.13 -2.15 3.67
CA TYR A 156 -1.53 -3.21 2.87
C TYR A 156 -0.57 -2.68 1.80
N SER A 157 -0.99 -1.67 1.02
CA SER A 157 -0.15 -1.17 -0.08
C SER A 157 1.13 -0.53 0.43
N PHE A 158 1.11 0.22 1.54
CA PHE A 158 2.30 0.78 2.16
C PHE A 158 3.15 -0.28 2.86
N GLY A 159 2.54 -1.13 3.71
CA GLY A 159 3.26 -2.09 4.55
C GLY A 159 4.00 -3.17 3.75
N LEU A 160 3.39 -3.68 2.66
CA LEU A 160 4.06 -4.63 1.77
C LEU A 160 5.24 -3.99 1.03
N LEU A 161 5.09 -2.74 0.57
CA LEU A 161 6.17 -2.00 -0.06
C LEU A 161 7.31 -1.72 0.93
N LEU A 162 7.00 -1.34 2.17
CA LEU A 162 7.98 -1.12 3.23
C LEU A 162 8.78 -2.41 3.51
N ALA A 163 8.09 -3.55 3.62
CA ALA A 163 8.73 -4.85 3.81
C ALA A 163 9.64 -5.22 2.62
N ALA A 164 9.20 -4.97 1.39
CA ALA A 164 10.01 -5.23 0.19
C ALA A 164 11.29 -4.41 0.19
N PHE A 165 11.20 -3.11 0.49
CA PHE A 165 12.35 -2.22 0.53
C PHE A 165 13.35 -2.58 1.62
N SER A 166 12.87 -2.90 2.82
CA SER A 166 13.71 -3.36 3.93
C SER A 166 14.45 -4.66 3.57
N ARG A 167 13.74 -5.67 3.05
CA ARG A 167 14.31 -6.98 2.69
C ARG A 167 15.27 -6.94 1.49
N LEU A 168 15.10 -5.96 0.60
CA LEU A 168 16.02 -5.73 -0.52
C LEU A 168 17.22 -4.85 -0.14
N GLY A 169 17.32 -4.42 1.14
CA GLY A 169 18.40 -3.56 1.61
C GLY A 169 18.34 -2.14 1.04
N LEU A 170 17.16 -1.71 0.56
CA LEU A 170 16.92 -0.35 0.07
C LEU A 170 16.63 0.64 1.19
N LEU A 171 16.23 0.12 2.35
CA LEU A 171 16.01 0.86 3.60
C LEU A 171 16.65 0.11 4.77
N PRO A 172 17.07 0.81 5.83
CA PRO A 172 17.33 0.20 7.13
C PRO A 172 16.09 -0.53 7.64
N ASP A 173 16.27 -1.45 8.60
CA ASP A 173 15.12 -2.14 9.21
C ASP A 173 14.22 -1.14 9.97
N PRO A 174 12.96 -0.94 9.52
CA PRO A 174 12.03 0.00 10.13
C PRO A 174 11.24 -0.61 11.31
N GLY A 175 11.57 -1.80 11.78
CA GLY A 175 10.74 -2.55 12.74
C GLY A 175 10.41 -1.77 14.01
N ALA A 176 11.37 -1.06 14.61
CA ALA A 176 11.15 -0.25 15.81
C ALA A 176 10.27 0.98 15.51
N GLU A 177 10.51 1.66 14.39
CA GLU A 177 9.72 2.83 13.96
C GLU A 177 8.27 2.42 13.65
N LEU A 178 8.10 1.28 12.99
CA LEU A 178 6.78 0.72 12.68
C LEU A 178 6.01 0.38 13.96
N ALA A 179 6.65 -0.26 14.95
CA ALA A 179 6.03 -0.57 16.21
C ALA A 179 5.55 0.70 16.95
N ASN A 180 6.38 1.75 16.97
CA ASN A 180 6.03 3.04 17.55
C ASN A 180 4.86 3.72 16.80
N ALA A 181 4.87 3.65 15.45
CA ALA A 181 3.80 4.20 14.64
C ALA A 181 2.47 3.48 14.88
N LEU A 182 2.46 2.15 14.96
CA LEU A 182 1.27 1.35 15.26
C LEU A 182 0.69 1.69 16.64
N GLU A 183 1.55 1.84 17.65
CA GLU A 183 1.11 2.24 18.99
C GLU A 183 0.50 3.65 18.98
N ALA A 184 1.16 4.61 18.35
CA ALA A 184 0.65 5.98 18.23
C ALA A 184 -0.70 6.03 17.48
N MET A 185 -0.87 5.24 16.42
CA MET A 185 -2.15 5.12 15.68
C MET A 185 -3.27 4.58 16.59
N ARG A 186 -2.99 3.51 17.36
CA ARG A 186 -3.98 2.91 18.28
C ARG A 186 -4.35 3.88 19.41
N GLN A 187 -3.40 4.61 19.95
CA GLN A 187 -3.66 5.65 20.97
C GLN A 187 -4.54 6.77 20.40
N LEU A 188 -4.27 7.24 19.19
CA LEU A 188 -5.07 8.26 18.52
C LEU A 188 -6.51 7.79 18.27
N GLN A 189 -6.69 6.55 17.86
CA GLN A 189 -8.01 5.94 17.67
C GLN A 189 -8.88 6.01 18.93
N GLY A 190 -8.29 5.94 20.12
CA GLY A 190 -8.99 6.09 21.39
C GLY A 190 -9.76 7.41 21.53
N SER A 191 -9.42 8.44 20.72
CA SER A 191 -10.12 9.73 20.67
C SER A 191 -11.01 9.94 19.44
N LEU A 192 -10.89 9.06 18.43
CA LEU A 192 -11.52 9.24 17.11
C LEU A 192 -12.65 8.26 16.81
N ARG A 193 -12.77 7.17 17.56
CA ARG A 193 -13.76 6.13 17.31
C ARG A 193 -15.20 6.65 17.35
N ALA A 194 -16.08 5.96 16.66
CA ALA A 194 -17.48 6.38 16.50
C ALA A 194 -18.25 6.50 17.82
N ASP A 195 -17.89 5.72 18.86
CA ASP A 195 -18.50 5.74 20.19
C ASP A 195 -18.03 6.92 21.07
N ILE A 196 -16.98 7.65 20.66
CA ILE A 196 -16.50 8.82 21.39
C ILE A 196 -17.44 10.01 21.10
N PRO A 197 -18.01 10.66 22.14
CA PRO A 197 -18.91 11.79 21.98
C PRO A 197 -18.27 12.96 21.22
N VAL A 198 -19.09 13.70 20.45
CA VAL A 198 -18.65 14.82 19.59
C VAL A 198 -17.82 15.86 20.34
N VAL A 199 -18.13 16.12 21.62
CA VAL A 199 -17.39 17.09 22.45
C VAL A 199 -15.92 16.69 22.68
N ARG A 200 -15.61 15.42 22.59
CA ARG A 200 -14.27 14.86 22.79
C ARG A 200 -13.63 14.31 21.51
N ASN A 201 -14.42 14.16 20.43
CA ASN A 201 -13.98 13.61 19.18
C ASN A 201 -13.67 14.71 18.15
N PRO A 202 -12.39 14.99 17.86
CA PRO A 202 -12.01 16.05 16.94
C PRO A 202 -12.47 15.78 15.50
N ALA A 203 -12.55 14.51 15.06
CA ALA A 203 -13.03 14.15 13.73
C ALA A 203 -14.53 14.48 13.57
N LYS A 204 -15.36 14.12 14.56
CA LYS A 204 -16.79 14.49 14.57
C LYS A 204 -16.99 16.00 14.61
N ARG A 205 -16.18 16.74 15.38
CA ARG A 205 -16.24 18.21 15.40
C ARG A 205 -15.91 18.81 14.05
N LEU A 206 -14.87 18.30 13.39
CA LEU A 206 -14.50 18.73 12.03
C LEU A 206 -15.62 18.41 11.03
N ALA A 207 -16.18 17.20 11.08
CA ALA A 207 -17.31 16.81 10.23
C ALA A 207 -18.50 17.75 10.40
N GLY A 208 -18.83 18.14 11.64
CA GLY A 208 -19.90 19.09 11.93
C GLY A 208 -19.65 20.52 11.43
N GLN A 209 -18.41 20.88 11.11
CA GLN A 209 -18.05 22.18 10.51
C GLN A 209 -18.12 22.15 8.97
N LEU A 210 -18.10 20.97 8.36
CA LEU A 210 -18.14 20.77 6.91
C LEU A 210 -19.55 20.55 6.37
N LEU A 211 -20.54 20.39 7.25
CA LEU A 211 -21.97 20.25 6.95
C LEU A 211 -22.68 21.60 6.96
#